data_0eafaa47bc92af8f344ab2b1793c3e79
#
_entry.id   0eafaa47bc92af8f344ab2b1793c3e79
#
_cell.length_a   1.000
_cell.length_b   1.000
_cell.length_c   1.000
_cell.angle_alpha   90.00
_cell.angle_beta   90.00
_cell.angle_gamma   90.00
#
_symmetry.space_group_name_H-M   'P 1'
#
loop_
_entity.id
_entity.type
_entity.pdbx_description
1 polymer ?
#
loop_
_entity_poly.entity_id
_entity_poly.type
_entity_poly.pdbx_seq_one_letter_code
_entity_poly.pdbx_strand_id
1 'polypeptide(L)'
;KKNKKIAWMTCLIISTTIYSQSNKPVIAVGEITSAVGGFDTLSIQLALENALQKTNKYTMMERTRLDALLQERGLSMSGMTDGRADISGFSGVDYLVYGSVSNISIERTNALIAFSCDASLSMNVRVVDVNSGEIRLSESVFVEKNLQTVFDENVDPCGGITLSNINIMGEDTSDDIANKLTTAIFPIKVARVSKGQVYLNYGSGSLQPGQPLTIKEIGEGFLDPDTGEVLGAEETTTAVIVVADVRKSYSIADIVVSNAEINVTDIAYKIEGKSSKKSVKKCSSDAKKAVQECAKNAEGERCKSANSRKSKSC
;
A
#
# COMPACT_ATOMS: atom_id res chain seq x y z
N LYS A 1 70.79 -41.18 1.36
CA LYS A 1 69.38 -41.19 1.85
C LYS A 1 68.92 -39.76 2.00
N LYS A 2 68.11 -39.29 1.01
CA LYS A 2 67.54 -37.93 1.02
C LYS A 2 66.07 -38.05 1.40
N ASN A 3 65.68 -37.51 2.55
CA ASN A 3 64.29 -37.38 2.99
C ASN A 3 63.67 -36.17 2.35
N LYS A 4 62.69 -36.36 1.42
CA LYS A 4 61.81 -35.31 0.89
C LYS A 4 60.68 -35.12 1.88
N LYS A 5 60.66 -33.98 2.56
CA LYS A 5 59.50 -33.50 3.34
C LYS A 5 58.51 -32.87 2.36
N ILE A 6 57.35 -33.51 2.17
CA ILE A 6 56.23 -32.96 1.41
C ILE A 6 55.46 -32.07 2.39
N ALA A 7 55.50 -30.74 2.15
CA ALA A 7 54.69 -29.78 2.87
C ALA A 7 53.29 -29.76 2.25
N TRP A 8 52.27 -30.20 2.95
CA TRP A 8 50.88 -30.05 2.62
C TRP A 8 50.47 -28.62 2.96
N MET A 9 50.27 -27.83 1.94
CA MET A 9 49.74 -26.46 2.04
C MET A 9 48.21 -26.56 1.94
N THR A 10 47.52 -26.59 3.08
CA THR A 10 46.08 -26.52 3.18
C THR A 10 45.62 -25.10 2.83
N CYS A 11 45.12 -24.93 1.61
CA CYS A 11 44.50 -23.70 1.17
C CYS A 11 43.11 -23.58 1.85
N LEU A 12 43.01 -22.74 2.89
CA LEU A 12 41.74 -22.43 3.56
C LEU A 12 40.97 -21.47 2.67
N ILE A 13 40.00 -21.99 1.88
CA ILE A 13 39.08 -21.16 1.10
C ILE A 13 38.08 -20.57 2.09
N ILE A 14 38.34 -19.33 2.53
CA ILE A 14 37.36 -18.52 3.25
C ILE A 14 36.34 -18.07 2.24
N SER A 15 35.21 -18.77 2.16
CA SER A 15 34.03 -18.32 1.43
C SER A 15 33.41 -17.13 2.18
N THR A 16 33.82 -15.92 1.80
CA THR A 16 33.11 -14.70 2.21
C THR A 16 31.74 -14.70 1.53
N THR A 17 30.71 -15.07 2.27
CA THR A 17 29.33 -14.79 1.87
C THR A 17 29.18 -13.27 1.85
N ILE A 18 29.20 -12.70 0.67
CA ILE A 18 28.83 -11.29 0.45
C ILE A 18 27.34 -11.21 0.76
N TYR A 19 26.99 -10.83 1.98
CA TYR A 19 25.65 -10.36 2.28
C TYR A 19 25.49 -9.05 1.48
N SER A 20 24.79 -9.14 0.36
CA SER A 20 24.27 -7.96 -0.34
C SER A 20 23.35 -7.26 0.65
N GLN A 21 23.83 -6.21 1.30
CA GLN A 21 22.94 -5.29 2.01
C GLN A 21 22.05 -4.66 0.94
N SER A 22 20.80 -5.09 0.90
CA SER A 22 19.77 -4.40 0.14
C SER A 22 19.64 -3.00 0.76
N ASN A 23 20.29 -2.02 0.17
CA ASN A 23 20.13 -0.63 0.57
C ASN A 23 18.69 -0.25 0.22
N LYS A 24 17.86 -0.12 1.27
CA LYS A 24 16.52 0.44 1.12
C LYS A 24 16.67 1.90 0.70
N PRO A 25 15.84 2.37 -0.25
CA PRO A 25 15.87 3.78 -0.59
C PRO A 25 15.51 4.65 0.61
N VAL A 26 16.12 5.80 0.66
CA VAL A 26 15.89 6.80 1.71
C VAL A 26 14.71 7.66 1.31
N ILE A 27 13.70 7.74 2.16
CA ILE A 27 12.52 8.57 1.98
C ILE A 27 12.44 9.63 3.08
N ALA A 28 12.09 10.84 2.69
CA ALA A 28 11.82 11.95 3.59
C ALA A 28 10.37 12.42 3.42
N VAL A 29 9.72 12.74 4.53
CA VAL A 29 8.41 13.40 4.52
C VAL A 29 8.64 14.87 4.82
N GLY A 30 8.32 15.68 3.83
CA GLY A 30 8.38 17.12 3.92
C GLY A 30 7.16 17.71 4.62
N GLU A 31 6.99 19.01 4.49
CA GLU A 31 5.87 19.72 5.11
C GLU A 31 4.53 19.34 4.46
N ILE A 32 3.55 19.04 5.30
CA ILE A 32 2.15 18.95 4.90
C ILE A 32 1.52 20.29 5.21
N THR A 33 1.11 21.02 4.18
CA THR A 33 0.44 22.32 4.33
C THR A 33 -1.07 22.15 4.47
N SER A 34 -1.79 23.18 4.93
CA SER A 34 -3.25 23.19 4.98
C SER A 34 -3.82 24.49 4.43
N ALA A 35 -4.80 24.38 3.55
CA ALA A 35 -5.64 25.49 3.14
C ALA A 35 -6.70 25.85 4.20
N VAL A 36 -6.93 24.94 5.16
CA VAL A 36 -7.92 25.12 6.25
C VAL A 36 -7.20 25.66 7.48
N GLY A 37 -7.59 26.86 7.90
CA GLY A 37 -7.02 27.49 9.08
C GLY A 37 -7.31 26.73 10.37
N GLY A 38 -6.32 26.68 11.28
CA GLY A 38 -6.46 26.04 12.59
C GLY A 38 -6.40 24.51 12.59
N PHE A 39 -6.11 23.88 11.45
CA PHE A 39 -5.87 22.45 11.38
C PHE A 39 -4.39 22.11 11.61
N ASP A 40 -4.13 21.17 12.52
CA ASP A 40 -2.78 20.70 12.81
C ASP A 40 -2.32 19.65 11.79
N THR A 41 -1.48 20.07 10.85
CA THR A 41 -0.90 19.21 9.83
C THR A 41 0.26 18.36 10.34
N LEU A 42 0.86 18.72 11.47
CA LEU A 42 1.99 17.99 12.05
C LEU A 42 1.58 16.55 12.44
N SER A 43 0.36 16.39 12.96
CA SER A 43 -0.15 15.06 13.31
C SER A 43 -0.28 14.15 12.09
N ILE A 44 -0.75 14.67 10.96
CA ILE A 44 -0.81 13.89 9.68
C ILE A 44 0.60 13.57 9.19
N GLN A 45 1.52 14.52 9.26
CA GLN A 45 2.90 14.29 8.83
C GLN A 45 3.56 13.19 9.64
N LEU A 46 3.45 13.22 10.97
CA LEU A 46 3.99 12.18 11.85
C LEU A 46 3.30 10.83 11.62
N ALA A 47 2.00 10.82 11.37
CA ALA A 47 1.27 9.61 11.04
C ALA A 47 1.76 9.00 9.71
N LEU A 48 2.02 9.83 8.70
CA LEU A 48 2.55 9.40 7.41
C LEU A 48 3.98 8.85 7.53
N GLU A 49 4.84 9.50 8.31
CA GLU A 49 6.19 9.00 8.61
C GLU A 49 6.12 7.61 9.26
N ASN A 50 5.26 7.45 10.28
CA ASN A 50 5.06 6.17 10.95
C ASN A 50 4.48 5.11 10.01
N ALA A 51 3.52 5.47 9.16
CA ALA A 51 2.91 4.57 8.19
C ALA A 51 3.94 4.08 7.15
N LEU A 52 4.76 4.97 6.61
CA LEU A 52 5.85 4.62 5.69
C LEU A 52 6.88 3.72 6.36
N GLN A 53 7.25 3.99 7.60
CA GLN A 53 8.18 3.16 8.37
C GLN A 53 7.63 1.74 8.59
N LYS A 54 6.33 1.61 8.88
CA LYS A 54 5.65 0.31 9.06
C LYS A 54 5.73 -0.55 7.81
N THR A 55 5.77 0.02 6.61
CA THR A 55 5.91 -0.75 5.36
C THR A 55 7.23 -1.51 5.25
N ASN A 56 8.25 -1.09 6.00
CA ASN A 56 9.60 -1.66 6.02
C ASN A 56 10.32 -1.67 4.65
N LYS A 57 9.89 -0.82 3.71
CA LYS A 57 10.47 -0.70 2.37
C LYS A 57 11.49 0.42 2.24
N TYR A 58 11.48 1.35 3.18
CA TYR A 58 12.31 2.55 3.17
C TYR A 58 13.21 2.66 4.39
N THR A 59 14.26 3.45 4.25
CA THR A 59 14.99 4.08 5.37
C THR A 59 14.44 5.49 5.53
N MET A 60 13.87 5.81 6.68
CA MET A 60 13.32 7.14 6.93
C MET A 60 14.43 8.15 7.21
N MET A 61 14.39 9.30 6.56
CA MET A 61 15.25 10.43 6.91
C MET A 61 14.58 11.26 8.02
N GLU A 62 15.35 11.62 9.02
CA GLU A 62 14.90 12.50 10.09
C GLU A 62 14.71 13.94 9.57
N ARG A 63 13.65 14.59 10.04
CA ARG A 63 13.23 15.93 9.60
C ARG A 63 14.31 17.00 9.81
N THR A 64 14.96 17.01 10.97
CA THR A 64 16.02 18.00 11.25
C THR A 64 17.16 17.90 10.26
N ARG A 65 17.47 16.69 9.78
CA ARG A 65 18.47 16.49 8.73
C ARG A 65 17.97 16.95 7.37
N LEU A 66 16.68 16.75 7.06
CA LEU A 66 16.07 17.26 5.85
C LEU A 66 16.11 18.80 5.82
N ASP A 67 15.70 19.45 6.91
CA ASP A 67 15.72 20.91 7.04
C ASP A 67 17.14 21.48 6.88
N ALA A 68 18.14 20.83 7.46
CA ALA A 68 19.54 21.22 7.31
C ALA A 68 20.01 21.13 5.84
N LEU A 69 19.65 20.05 5.15
CA LEU A 69 19.98 19.88 3.73
C LEU A 69 19.30 20.91 2.84
N LEU A 70 18.04 21.27 3.14
CA LEU A 70 17.30 22.30 2.43
C LEU A 70 17.95 23.68 2.62
N GLN A 71 18.34 24.03 3.84
CA GLN A 71 19.02 25.29 4.15
C GLN A 71 20.39 25.38 3.46
N GLU A 72 21.17 24.30 3.44
CA GLU A 72 22.46 24.26 2.77
C GLU A 72 22.35 24.58 1.28
N ARG A 73 21.22 24.23 0.65
CA ARG A 73 20.94 24.53 -0.75
C ARG A 73 20.17 25.83 -1.00
N GLY A 74 19.84 26.57 0.06
CA GLY A 74 19.03 27.79 -0.06
C GLY A 74 17.59 27.49 -0.51
N LEU A 75 17.10 26.27 -0.28
CA LEU A 75 15.74 25.84 -0.60
C LEU A 75 14.85 25.95 0.65
N SER A 76 13.58 26.18 0.41
CA SER A 76 12.55 26.10 1.44
C SER A 76 11.47 25.09 1.05
N MET A 77 10.85 24.45 2.04
CA MET A 77 9.76 23.51 1.80
C MET A 77 8.58 24.17 1.06
N SER A 78 8.27 25.42 1.38
CA SER A 78 7.22 26.20 0.68
C SER A 78 7.52 26.41 -0.80
N GLY A 79 8.79 26.62 -1.19
CA GLY A 79 9.18 26.72 -2.58
C GLY A 79 9.03 25.41 -3.35
N MET A 80 9.18 24.25 -2.69
CA MET A 80 9.00 22.93 -3.29
C MET A 80 7.53 22.58 -3.50
N THR A 81 6.66 22.90 -2.55
CA THR A 81 5.22 22.67 -2.69
C THR A 81 4.61 23.49 -3.82
N ASP A 82 5.14 24.64 -4.12
CA ASP A 82 4.73 25.52 -5.23
C ASP A 82 5.29 25.07 -6.61
N GLY A 83 6.10 24.00 -6.64
CA GLY A 83 6.70 23.49 -7.88
C GLY A 83 7.77 24.40 -8.50
N ARG A 84 8.32 25.35 -7.73
CA ARG A 84 9.29 26.33 -8.21
C ARG A 84 10.75 25.96 -7.94
N ALA A 85 10.97 25.00 -7.04
CA ALA A 85 12.32 24.56 -6.68
C ALA A 85 12.77 23.36 -7.53
N ASP A 86 13.98 23.42 -8.04
CA ASP A 86 14.67 22.26 -8.61
C ASP A 86 15.22 21.42 -7.45
N ILE A 87 14.61 20.28 -7.21
CA ILE A 87 14.99 19.33 -6.15
C ILE A 87 15.93 18.23 -6.65
N SER A 88 16.33 18.25 -7.91
CA SER A 88 17.24 17.26 -8.48
C SER A 88 18.62 17.29 -7.79
N GLY A 89 19.18 16.11 -7.53
CA GLY A 89 20.52 15.96 -6.98
C GLY A 89 20.66 16.20 -5.47
N PHE A 90 19.61 16.01 -4.70
CA PHE A 90 19.65 16.01 -3.23
C PHE A 90 20.40 14.78 -2.72
N SER A 91 21.63 14.93 -2.24
CA SER A 91 22.40 13.80 -1.72
C SER A 91 21.79 13.24 -0.45
N GLY A 92 21.48 11.93 -0.46
CA GLY A 92 21.06 11.18 0.71
C GLY A 92 19.56 11.04 0.90
N VAL A 93 18.74 11.52 -0.04
CA VAL A 93 17.30 11.27 -0.13
C VAL A 93 17.00 10.74 -1.53
N ASP A 94 16.29 9.63 -1.64
CA ASP A 94 15.85 9.08 -2.93
C ASP A 94 14.44 9.55 -3.27
N TYR A 95 13.56 9.64 -2.28
CA TYR A 95 12.17 10.06 -2.45
C TYR A 95 11.77 11.12 -1.43
N LEU A 96 11.12 12.18 -1.91
CA LEU A 96 10.53 13.22 -1.07
C LEU A 96 9.01 13.18 -1.20
N VAL A 97 8.33 13.08 -0.07
CA VAL A 97 6.87 13.12 0.04
C VAL A 97 6.45 14.46 0.59
N TYR A 98 5.53 15.13 -0.05
CA TYR A 98 4.92 16.36 0.45
C TYR A 98 3.45 16.44 0.03
N GLY A 99 2.67 17.31 0.67
CA GLY A 99 1.26 17.39 0.37
C GLY A 99 0.57 18.60 0.93
N SER A 100 -0.73 18.70 0.65
CA SER A 100 -1.56 19.76 1.19
C SER A 100 -2.96 19.24 1.49
N VAL A 101 -3.49 19.59 2.66
CA VAL A 101 -4.89 19.41 3.01
C VAL A 101 -5.68 20.51 2.32
N SER A 102 -6.56 20.13 1.39
CA SER A 102 -7.32 21.07 0.57
C SER A 102 -8.69 21.37 1.15
N ASN A 103 -9.31 20.43 1.85
CA ASN A 103 -10.62 20.62 2.47
C ASN A 103 -10.81 19.72 3.67
N ILE A 104 -11.52 20.25 4.66
CA ILE A 104 -12.05 19.52 5.81
C ILE A 104 -13.50 19.94 5.98
N SER A 105 -14.43 19.00 6.09
CA SER A 105 -15.81 19.31 6.44
C SER A 105 -16.27 18.46 7.62
N ILE A 106 -17.18 19.02 8.40
CA ILE A 106 -17.90 18.35 9.50
C ILE A 106 -19.36 18.64 9.23
N GLU A 107 -20.12 17.59 8.93
CA GLU A 107 -21.50 17.74 8.46
C GLU A 107 -22.43 16.82 9.24
N ARG A 108 -23.63 17.33 9.55
CA ARG A 108 -24.74 16.55 10.08
C ARG A 108 -25.45 15.85 8.94
N THR A 109 -25.54 14.53 9.00
CA THR A 109 -26.32 13.71 8.08
C THR A 109 -27.54 13.13 8.79
N ASN A 110 -28.68 13.22 8.14
CA ASN A 110 -29.96 12.76 8.68
C ASN A 110 -30.44 11.52 7.94
N ALA A 111 -30.66 10.43 8.67
CA ALA A 111 -31.35 9.25 8.21
C ALA A 111 -32.74 9.15 8.91
N LEU A 112 -33.56 8.19 8.50
CA LEU A 112 -34.96 8.08 9.00
C LEU A 112 -35.10 8.08 10.52
N ILE A 113 -34.16 7.44 11.23
CA ILE A 113 -34.20 7.25 12.69
C ILE A 113 -32.85 7.55 13.35
N ALA A 114 -31.87 8.01 12.60
CA ALA A 114 -30.52 8.27 13.09
C ALA A 114 -29.97 9.58 12.52
N PHE A 115 -29.25 10.29 13.36
CA PHE A 115 -28.58 11.52 13.01
C PHE A 115 -27.09 11.30 13.23
N SER A 116 -26.27 11.53 12.23
CA SER A 116 -24.82 11.32 12.33
C SER A 116 -24.04 12.61 12.13
N CYS A 117 -22.87 12.66 12.72
CA CYS A 117 -21.86 13.63 12.43
C CYS A 117 -20.77 12.97 11.61
N ASP A 118 -20.65 13.38 10.37
CA ASP A 118 -19.69 12.83 9.42
C ASP A 118 -18.61 13.88 9.16
N ALA A 119 -17.36 13.46 9.25
CA ALA A 119 -16.24 14.31 8.90
C ALA A 119 -15.59 13.80 7.61
N SER A 120 -15.17 14.73 6.77
CA SER A 120 -14.40 14.43 5.57
C SER A 120 -13.10 15.22 5.52
N LEU A 121 -12.08 14.60 4.97
CA LEU A 121 -10.76 15.16 4.73
C LEU A 121 -10.37 14.93 3.27
N SER A 122 -9.99 16.01 2.58
CA SER A 122 -9.39 15.93 1.25
C SER A 122 -7.94 16.39 1.30
N MET A 123 -7.04 15.59 0.75
CA MET A 123 -5.61 15.85 0.77
C MET A 123 -4.99 15.49 -0.57
N ASN A 124 -4.07 16.34 -1.07
CA ASN A 124 -3.24 16.03 -2.22
C ASN A 124 -1.84 15.66 -1.74
N VAL A 125 -1.31 14.55 -2.24
CA VAL A 125 0.03 14.07 -1.91
C VAL A 125 0.83 13.88 -3.19
N ARG A 126 2.08 14.28 -3.16
CA ARG A 126 3.05 14.07 -4.23
C ARG A 126 4.29 13.39 -3.71
N VAL A 127 4.83 12.52 -4.53
CA VAL A 127 6.11 11.86 -4.31
C VAL A 127 7.01 12.15 -5.47
N VAL A 128 8.17 12.68 -5.17
CA VAL A 128 9.16 13.03 -6.16
C VAL A 128 10.40 12.16 -5.96
N ASP A 129 10.88 11.61 -7.05
CA ASP A 129 12.21 11.03 -7.12
C ASP A 129 13.22 12.16 -7.17
N VAL A 130 14.02 12.26 -6.11
CA VAL A 130 14.93 13.40 -5.92
C VAL A 130 16.11 13.35 -6.91
N ASN A 131 16.45 12.18 -7.42
CA ASN A 131 17.55 12.01 -8.34
C ASN A 131 17.21 12.49 -9.76
N SER A 132 15.96 12.23 -10.20
CA SER A 132 15.49 12.62 -11.53
C SER A 132 14.63 13.87 -11.53
N GLY A 133 14.09 14.29 -10.38
CA GLY A 133 13.08 15.35 -10.28
C GLY A 133 11.68 14.92 -10.76
N GLU A 134 11.48 13.66 -11.11
CA GLU A 134 10.20 13.16 -11.63
C GLU A 134 9.18 12.94 -10.53
N ILE A 135 7.93 13.29 -10.81
CA ILE A 135 6.81 12.97 -9.92
C ILE A 135 6.45 11.49 -10.12
N ARG A 136 6.75 10.66 -9.13
CA ARG A 136 6.42 9.22 -9.14
C ARG A 136 4.98 8.93 -8.77
N LEU A 137 4.38 9.79 -7.98
CA LEU A 137 3.00 9.68 -7.54
C LEU A 137 2.40 11.06 -7.33
N SER A 138 1.19 11.27 -7.81
CA SER A 138 0.37 12.43 -7.48
C SER A 138 -1.05 11.93 -7.24
N GLU A 139 -1.49 11.93 -5.99
CA GLU A 139 -2.76 11.37 -5.56
C GLU A 139 -3.59 12.40 -4.80
N SER A 140 -4.89 12.41 -5.11
CA SER A 140 -5.90 13.09 -4.30
C SER A 140 -6.61 12.05 -3.44
N VAL A 141 -6.44 12.16 -2.14
CA VAL A 141 -7.04 11.25 -1.16
C VAL A 141 -8.25 11.92 -0.54
N PHE A 142 -9.36 11.22 -0.53
CA PHE A 142 -10.59 11.61 0.17
C PHE A 142 -10.93 10.54 1.20
N VAL A 143 -11.12 10.96 2.43
CA VAL A 143 -11.52 10.09 3.54
C VAL A 143 -12.74 10.68 4.21
N GLU A 144 -13.72 9.84 4.44
CA GLU A 144 -14.93 10.17 5.18
C GLU A 144 -15.09 9.21 6.36
N LYS A 145 -15.45 9.75 7.52
CA LYS A 145 -15.61 8.97 8.74
C LYS A 145 -16.79 9.48 9.54
N ASN A 146 -17.65 8.55 9.94
CA ASN A 146 -18.66 8.84 10.93
C ASN A 146 -18.00 8.98 12.31
N LEU A 147 -18.16 10.16 12.93
CA LEU A 147 -17.59 10.47 14.24
C LEU A 147 -18.55 10.11 15.36
N GLN A 148 -19.85 10.37 15.18
CA GLN A 148 -20.89 10.11 16.18
C GLN A 148 -22.23 9.86 15.52
N THR A 149 -23.03 8.97 16.10
CA THR A 149 -24.43 8.73 15.69
C THR A 149 -25.34 8.81 16.91
N VAL A 150 -26.42 9.58 16.80
CA VAL A 150 -27.47 9.72 17.82
C VAL A 150 -28.82 9.34 17.23
N PHE A 151 -29.77 8.93 18.07
CA PHE A 151 -31.12 8.51 17.68
C PHE A 151 -32.21 9.49 18.16
N ASP A 152 -31.81 10.57 18.81
CA ASP A 152 -32.70 11.64 19.27
C ASP A 152 -32.50 12.86 18.36
N GLU A 153 -33.58 13.33 17.74
CA GLU A 153 -33.54 14.50 16.83
C GLU A 153 -33.17 15.81 17.52
N ASN A 154 -33.39 15.89 18.84
CA ASN A 154 -33.09 17.08 19.64
C ASN A 154 -31.62 17.13 20.08
N VAL A 155 -30.87 16.06 19.83
CA VAL A 155 -29.43 16.01 20.13
C VAL A 155 -28.64 16.32 18.86
N ASP A 156 -27.78 17.33 18.94
CA ASP A 156 -26.87 17.63 17.84
C ASP A 156 -25.71 16.59 17.81
N PRO A 157 -25.64 15.75 16.78
CA PRO A 157 -24.57 14.75 16.68
C PRO A 157 -23.18 15.38 16.46
N CYS A 158 -23.10 16.63 15.99
CA CYS A 158 -21.85 17.35 15.83
C CYS A 158 -21.50 18.26 17.01
N GLY A 159 -22.38 18.30 18.03
CA GLY A 159 -22.14 19.11 19.23
C GLY A 159 -20.84 18.74 19.94
N GLY A 160 -19.94 19.70 20.10
CA GLY A 160 -18.63 19.52 20.74
C GLY A 160 -17.55 18.87 19.88
N ILE A 161 -17.84 18.54 18.61
CA ILE A 161 -16.83 18.04 17.66
C ILE A 161 -16.09 19.24 17.08
N THR A 162 -14.76 19.16 17.11
CA THR A 162 -13.85 20.22 16.65
C THR A 162 -12.85 19.63 15.63
N LEU A 163 -12.08 20.48 14.97
CA LEU A 163 -11.03 20.04 14.04
C LEU A 163 -10.00 19.11 14.71
N SER A 164 -9.78 19.23 16.01
CA SER A 164 -8.87 18.33 16.73
C SER A 164 -9.37 16.89 16.84
N ASN A 165 -10.68 16.66 16.76
CA ASN A 165 -11.24 15.31 16.73
C ASN A 165 -11.00 14.61 15.37
N ILE A 166 -10.65 15.37 14.32
CA ILE A 166 -10.35 14.85 12.97
C ILE A 166 -8.95 14.25 12.89
N ASN A 167 -8.08 14.48 13.87
CA ASN A 167 -6.73 13.90 13.90
C ASN A 167 -6.74 12.36 13.79
N ILE A 168 -7.80 11.70 14.29
CA ILE A 168 -7.99 10.23 14.13
C ILE A 168 -8.10 9.82 12.65
N MET A 169 -8.62 10.71 11.79
CA MET A 169 -8.68 10.46 10.34
C MET A 169 -7.29 10.53 9.70
N GLY A 170 -6.37 11.27 10.32
CA GLY A 170 -5.00 11.40 9.83
C GLY A 170 -4.25 10.07 9.81
N GLU A 171 -4.47 9.20 10.79
CA GLU A 171 -3.82 7.87 10.82
C GLU A 171 -4.34 6.97 9.71
N ASP A 172 -5.67 6.84 9.54
CA ASP A 172 -6.28 6.02 8.50
C ASP A 172 -5.85 6.52 7.10
N THR A 173 -5.85 7.86 6.91
CA THR A 173 -5.41 8.51 5.67
C THR A 173 -3.93 8.26 5.39
N SER A 174 -3.10 8.36 6.40
CA SER A 174 -1.65 8.19 6.28
C SER A 174 -1.27 6.75 5.95
N ASP A 175 -1.92 5.76 6.54
CA ASP A 175 -1.72 4.34 6.21
C ASP A 175 -2.12 4.06 4.75
N ASP A 176 -3.21 4.64 4.25
CA ASP A 176 -3.67 4.50 2.86
C ASP A 176 -2.68 5.13 1.88
N ILE A 177 -2.22 6.36 2.16
CA ILE A 177 -1.21 7.07 1.36
C ILE A 177 0.09 6.27 1.33
N ALA A 178 0.60 5.85 2.50
CA ALA A 178 1.82 5.09 2.59
C ALA A 178 1.75 3.77 1.81
N ASN A 179 0.61 3.08 1.86
CA ASN A 179 0.40 1.85 1.12
C ASN A 179 0.34 2.10 -0.40
N LYS A 180 -0.39 3.10 -0.86
CA LYS A 180 -0.49 3.47 -2.28
C LYS A 180 0.88 3.84 -2.84
N LEU A 181 1.59 4.73 -2.15
CA LEU A 181 2.94 5.16 -2.50
C LEU A 181 3.90 3.97 -2.55
N THR A 182 3.88 3.14 -1.52
CA THR A 182 4.79 2.01 -1.44
C THR A 182 4.52 0.98 -2.53
N THR A 183 3.25 0.71 -2.86
CA THR A 183 2.91 -0.24 -3.93
C THR A 183 3.15 0.31 -5.32
N ALA A 184 3.12 1.63 -5.52
CA ALA A 184 3.48 2.27 -6.77
C ALA A 184 5.00 2.15 -7.07
N ILE A 185 5.84 2.31 -6.04
CA ILE A 185 7.30 2.19 -6.18
C ILE A 185 7.74 0.73 -6.10
N PHE A 186 7.17 -0.03 -5.17
CA PHE A 186 7.46 -1.44 -4.92
C PHE A 186 6.18 -2.26 -5.03
N PRO A 187 5.86 -2.84 -6.19
CA PRO A 187 4.69 -3.70 -6.34
C PRO A 187 4.72 -4.88 -5.37
N ILE A 188 3.54 -5.34 -4.96
CA ILE A 188 3.41 -6.56 -4.17
C ILE A 188 3.75 -7.72 -5.11
N LYS A 189 4.81 -8.47 -4.80
CA LYS A 189 5.28 -9.57 -5.66
C LYS A 189 5.17 -10.90 -4.96
N VAL A 190 4.96 -11.94 -5.76
CA VAL A 190 5.11 -13.32 -5.34
C VAL A 190 6.59 -13.59 -5.07
N ALA A 191 6.93 -13.87 -3.81
CA ALA A 191 8.28 -14.19 -3.39
C ALA A 191 8.57 -15.70 -3.45
N ARG A 192 7.53 -16.52 -3.26
CA ARG A 192 7.62 -17.98 -3.30
C ARG A 192 6.24 -18.59 -3.46
N VAL A 193 6.17 -19.72 -4.16
CA VAL A 193 5.01 -20.62 -4.15
C VAL A 193 5.43 -21.96 -3.53
N SER A 194 4.71 -22.43 -2.54
CA SER A 194 5.03 -23.69 -1.85
C SER A 194 3.80 -24.32 -1.24
N LYS A 195 3.60 -25.63 -1.45
CA LYS A 195 2.51 -26.43 -0.85
C LYS A 195 1.11 -25.82 -1.09
N GLY A 196 0.88 -25.27 -2.28
CA GLY A 196 -0.40 -24.66 -2.64
C GLY A 196 -0.66 -23.29 -1.99
N GLN A 197 0.37 -22.69 -1.38
CA GLN A 197 0.31 -21.34 -0.80
C GLN A 197 1.27 -20.40 -1.51
N VAL A 198 0.89 -19.12 -1.54
CA VAL A 198 1.67 -18.03 -2.12
C VAL A 198 2.25 -17.18 -1.00
N TYR A 199 3.55 -16.93 -1.05
CA TYR A 199 4.26 -16.05 -0.15
C TYR A 199 4.48 -14.71 -0.84
N LEU A 200 4.02 -13.63 -0.21
CA LEU A 200 4.12 -12.28 -0.75
C LEU A 200 5.22 -11.50 -0.02
N ASN A 201 5.89 -10.60 -0.73
CA ASN A 201 6.98 -9.77 -0.20
C ASN A 201 6.51 -8.60 0.69
N TYR A 202 5.27 -8.63 1.17
CA TYR A 202 4.66 -7.64 2.06
C TYR A 202 4.11 -8.31 3.31
N GLY A 203 4.26 -7.63 4.46
CA GLY A 203 3.81 -8.10 5.76
C GLY A 203 2.85 -7.15 6.45
N SER A 204 2.93 -7.13 7.79
CA SER A 204 2.09 -6.28 8.64
C SER A 204 2.27 -4.80 8.31
N GLY A 205 1.18 -4.04 8.36
CA GLY A 205 1.12 -2.63 7.97
C GLY A 205 0.69 -2.40 6.52
N SER A 206 0.77 -3.42 5.63
CA SER A 206 0.38 -3.29 4.22
C SER A 206 -0.70 -4.27 3.80
N LEU A 207 -0.72 -5.46 4.35
CA LEU A 207 -1.71 -6.50 4.09
C LEU A 207 -2.41 -6.93 5.39
N GLN A 208 -3.63 -7.42 5.25
CA GLN A 208 -4.45 -7.90 6.38
C GLN A 208 -4.96 -9.31 6.10
N PRO A 209 -5.11 -10.17 7.12
CA PRO A 209 -5.75 -11.47 6.97
C PRO A 209 -7.17 -11.32 6.40
N GLY A 210 -7.53 -12.20 5.47
CA GLY A 210 -8.81 -12.16 4.76
C GLY A 210 -8.86 -11.22 3.55
N GLN A 211 -7.79 -10.47 3.27
CA GLN A 211 -7.72 -9.56 2.13
C GLN A 211 -7.59 -10.33 0.81
N PRO A 212 -8.50 -10.11 -0.16
CA PRO A 212 -8.38 -10.71 -1.47
C PRO A 212 -7.40 -9.93 -2.35
N LEU A 213 -6.61 -10.67 -3.14
CA LEU A 213 -5.67 -10.11 -4.10
C LEU A 213 -5.80 -10.87 -5.43
N THR A 214 -5.56 -10.18 -6.54
CA THR A 214 -5.43 -10.77 -7.87
C THR A 214 -3.96 -10.83 -8.25
N ILE A 215 -3.47 -12.00 -8.62
CA ILE A 215 -2.13 -12.16 -9.18
C ILE A 215 -2.20 -12.00 -10.68
N LYS A 216 -1.28 -11.20 -11.23
CA LYS A 216 -1.10 -11.02 -12.66
C LYS A 216 0.34 -11.28 -13.05
N GLU A 217 0.51 -12.00 -14.13
CA GLU A 217 1.76 -12.08 -14.87
C GLU A 217 1.88 -10.85 -15.76
N ILE A 218 3.06 -10.24 -15.75
CA ILE A 218 3.39 -9.10 -16.62
C ILE A 218 4.13 -9.64 -17.82
N GLY A 219 3.51 -9.55 -18.98
CA GLY A 219 4.07 -9.96 -20.26
C GLY A 219 4.98 -8.90 -20.89
N GLU A 220 5.11 -8.97 -22.19
CA GLU A 220 5.93 -8.02 -22.95
C GLU A 220 5.34 -6.60 -22.92
N GLY A 221 6.23 -5.61 -22.76
CA GLY A 221 5.86 -4.21 -22.86
C GLY A 221 5.60 -3.81 -24.32
N PHE A 222 4.65 -2.91 -24.52
CA PHE A 222 4.40 -2.32 -25.82
C PHE A 222 4.66 -0.81 -25.80
N LEU A 223 5.14 -0.32 -26.96
CA LEU A 223 5.59 1.06 -27.11
C LEU A 223 4.56 1.86 -27.89
N ASP A 224 4.50 3.15 -27.63
CA ASP A 224 3.82 4.12 -28.47
C ASP A 224 4.55 4.18 -29.83
N PRO A 225 3.84 3.96 -30.96
CA PRO A 225 4.47 3.95 -32.26
C PRO A 225 4.98 5.33 -32.70
N ASP A 226 4.47 6.41 -32.15
CA ASP A 226 4.82 7.77 -32.52
C ASP A 226 5.96 8.33 -31.65
N THR A 227 5.96 8.04 -30.34
CA THR A 227 6.92 8.57 -29.37
C THR A 227 8.01 7.60 -28.96
N GLY A 228 7.77 6.29 -29.12
CA GLY A 228 8.65 5.23 -28.62
C GLY A 228 8.61 5.05 -27.10
N GLU A 229 7.71 5.73 -26.41
CA GLU A 229 7.53 5.57 -24.97
C GLU A 229 6.86 4.25 -24.63
N VAL A 230 7.21 3.66 -23.49
CA VAL A 230 6.54 2.44 -22.99
C VAL A 230 5.14 2.80 -22.50
N LEU A 231 4.10 2.35 -23.20
CA LEU A 231 2.71 2.56 -22.83
C LEU A 231 2.24 1.61 -21.71
N GLY A 232 2.87 0.43 -21.62
CA GLY A 232 2.51 -0.59 -20.63
C GLY A 232 3.03 -1.96 -21.02
N ALA A 233 2.53 -2.98 -20.34
CA ALA A 233 2.78 -4.38 -20.66
C ALA A 233 1.46 -5.15 -20.65
N GLU A 234 1.41 -6.27 -21.35
CA GLU A 234 0.27 -7.17 -21.29
C GLU A 234 0.15 -7.75 -19.88
N GLU A 235 -1.04 -7.69 -19.30
CA GLU A 235 -1.32 -8.21 -17.96
C GLU A 235 -2.29 -9.39 -18.06
N THR A 236 -1.84 -10.56 -17.68
CA THR A 236 -2.68 -11.75 -17.63
C THR A 236 -2.98 -12.15 -16.19
N THR A 237 -4.27 -12.27 -15.85
CA THR A 237 -4.67 -12.74 -14.51
C THR A 237 -4.38 -14.23 -14.36
N THR A 238 -3.41 -14.57 -13.50
CA THR A 238 -3.00 -15.94 -13.21
C THR A 238 -3.79 -16.57 -12.09
N ALA A 239 -4.08 -15.81 -11.02
CA ALA A 239 -4.81 -16.35 -9.87
C ALA A 239 -5.53 -15.28 -9.06
N VAL A 240 -6.49 -15.73 -8.24
CA VAL A 240 -7.05 -14.97 -7.12
C VAL A 240 -6.66 -15.68 -5.83
N ILE A 241 -6.11 -14.92 -4.89
CA ILE A 241 -5.64 -15.40 -3.60
C ILE A 241 -6.30 -14.63 -2.46
N VAL A 242 -6.34 -15.22 -1.27
CA VAL A 242 -6.77 -14.56 -0.05
C VAL A 242 -5.67 -14.67 1.00
N VAL A 243 -5.29 -13.55 1.57
CA VAL A 243 -4.27 -13.51 2.62
C VAL A 243 -4.76 -14.33 3.82
N ALA A 244 -4.03 -15.38 4.17
CA ALA A 244 -4.34 -16.27 5.29
C ALA A 244 -3.64 -15.83 6.56
N ASP A 245 -2.36 -15.46 6.46
CA ASP A 245 -1.52 -15.08 7.60
C ASP A 245 -0.58 -13.93 7.22
N VAL A 246 -0.34 -13.04 8.17
CA VAL A 246 0.51 -11.85 7.97
C VAL A 246 1.62 -11.83 9.00
N ARG A 247 2.85 -11.88 8.53
CA ARG A 247 4.07 -11.78 9.33
C ARG A 247 4.66 -10.37 9.22
N LYS A 248 5.71 -10.10 9.98
CA LYS A 248 6.35 -8.77 9.98
C LYS A 248 6.81 -8.32 8.58
N SER A 249 7.41 -9.20 7.79
CA SER A 249 8.05 -8.85 6.51
C SER A 249 7.44 -9.53 5.29
N TYR A 250 6.53 -10.47 5.47
CA TYR A 250 5.87 -11.22 4.38
C TYR A 250 4.49 -11.67 4.81
N SER A 251 3.67 -12.05 3.84
CA SER A 251 2.36 -12.64 4.07
C SER A 251 2.24 -13.97 3.36
N ILE A 252 1.36 -14.82 3.85
CA ILE A 252 1.01 -16.12 3.27
C ILE A 252 -0.43 -16.02 2.81
N ALA A 253 -0.70 -16.42 1.58
CA ALA A 253 -2.04 -16.40 1.01
C ALA A 253 -2.41 -17.77 0.45
N ASP A 254 -3.68 -18.12 0.59
CA ASP A 254 -4.27 -19.33 0.02
C ASP A 254 -4.80 -19.02 -1.38
N ILE A 255 -4.61 -19.96 -2.30
CA ILE A 255 -5.10 -19.86 -3.67
C ILE A 255 -6.60 -20.20 -3.67
N VAL A 256 -7.43 -19.24 -4.12
CA VAL A 256 -8.89 -19.43 -4.26
C VAL A 256 -9.24 -19.93 -5.66
N VAL A 257 -8.66 -19.30 -6.67
CA VAL A 257 -8.80 -19.65 -8.08
C VAL A 257 -7.44 -19.53 -8.74
N SER A 258 -7.06 -20.51 -9.54
CA SER A 258 -5.87 -20.46 -10.39
C SER A 258 -6.27 -20.71 -11.84
N ASN A 259 -5.94 -19.79 -12.72
CA ASN A 259 -6.17 -19.88 -14.15
C ASN A 259 -4.92 -20.30 -14.91
N ALA A 260 -3.73 -20.03 -14.32
CA ALA A 260 -2.43 -20.37 -14.86
C ALA A 260 -1.44 -20.67 -13.73
N GLU A 261 -0.22 -21.02 -14.06
CA GLU A 261 0.87 -21.22 -13.11
C GLU A 261 1.25 -19.87 -12.48
N ILE A 262 1.46 -19.87 -11.16
CA ILE A 262 1.89 -18.67 -10.43
C ILE A 262 3.40 -18.72 -10.32
N ASN A 263 4.04 -17.70 -10.87
CA ASN A 263 5.50 -17.57 -10.88
C ASN A 263 6.02 -16.62 -9.79
N VAL A 264 7.27 -16.85 -9.39
CA VAL A 264 7.99 -15.88 -8.56
C VAL A 264 8.16 -14.61 -9.39
N THR A 265 7.94 -13.46 -8.77
CA THR A 265 7.91 -12.12 -9.35
C THR A 265 6.59 -11.67 -9.97
N ASP A 266 5.60 -12.55 -10.15
CA ASP A 266 4.24 -12.11 -10.51
C ASP A 266 3.74 -11.05 -9.54
N ILE A 267 2.95 -10.10 -10.03
CA ILE A 267 2.49 -8.96 -9.24
C ILE A 267 1.10 -9.25 -8.69
N ALA A 268 0.94 -8.98 -7.39
CA ALA A 268 -0.34 -9.08 -6.72
C ALA A 268 -0.97 -7.67 -6.54
N TYR A 269 -2.20 -7.52 -7.00
CA TYR A 269 -2.98 -6.29 -6.91
C TYR A 269 -4.08 -6.44 -5.87
N LYS A 270 -4.27 -5.40 -5.07
CA LYS A 270 -5.41 -5.33 -4.16
C LYS A 270 -6.69 -5.22 -4.99
N ILE A 271 -7.68 -6.06 -4.68
CA ILE A 271 -9.00 -5.92 -5.29
C ILE A 271 -9.68 -4.74 -4.63
N GLU A 272 -9.85 -3.66 -5.36
CA GLU A 272 -10.61 -2.50 -4.90
C GLU A 272 -12.10 -2.89 -4.82
N GLY A 273 -12.52 -3.32 -3.63
CA GLY A 273 -13.92 -3.50 -3.30
C GLY A 273 -14.44 -2.25 -2.62
N LYS A 274 -15.57 -1.70 -3.07
CA LYS A 274 -16.32 -0.73 -2.27
C LYS A 274 -16.44 -1.29 -0.86
N SER A 275 -15.88 -0.57 0.12
CA SER A 275 -15.80 -0.96 1.53
C SER A 275 -17.16 -1.44 2.07
N SER A 276 -17.36 -2.74 2.10
CA SER A 276 -18.35 -3.36 2.97
C SER A 276 -17.71 -4.54 3.69
N LYS A 277 -17.09 -4.24 4.83
CA LYS A 277 -16.54 -5.25 5.77
C LYS A 277 -17.55 -6.35 6.17
N LYS A 278 -18.85 -6.19 5.82
CA LYS A 278 -19.91 -7.17 6.07
C LYS A 278 -20.10 -8.20 4.96
N SER A 279 -19.78 -7.90 3.68
CA SER A 279 -20.09 -8.79 2.56
C SER A 279 -19.03 -9.88 2.34
N VAL A 280 -17.77 -9.61 2.64
CA VAL A 280 -16.67 -10.57 2.40
C VAL A 280 -16.74 -11.79 3.32
N LYS A 281 -17.12 -11.60 4.60
CA LYS A 281 -17.36 -12.76 5.50
C LYS A 281 -18.54 -13.61 5.05
N LYS A 282 -19.58 -13.01 4.47
CA LYS A 282 -20.77 -13.73 4.01
C LYS A 282 -20.51 -14.46 2.69
N CYS A 283 -19.82 -13.84 1.73
CA CYS A 283 -19.42 -14.49 0.47
C CYS A 283 -18.43 -15.65 0.68
N SER A 284 -17.47 -15.51 1.60
CA SER A 284 -16.52 -16.59 1.94
C SER A 284 -17.22 -17.79 2.61
N SER A 285 -18.20 -17.55 3.49
CA SER A 285 -18.96 -18.61 4.14
C SER A 285 -19.93 -19.32 3.18
N ASP A 286 -20.54 -18.55 2.27
CA ASP A 286 -21.48 -19.09 1.29
C ASP A 286 -20.77 -19.84 0.16
N ALA A 287 -19.57 -19.39 -0.26
CA ALA A 287 -18.71 -20.10 -1.18
C ALA A 287 -18.20 -21.43 -0.60
N LYS A 288 -17.76 -21.44 0.69
CA LYS A 288 -17.37 -22.68 1.37
C LYS A 288 -18.53 -23.65 1.52
N LYS A 289 -19.74 -23.18 1.83
CA LYS A 289 -20.95 -24.02 1.89
C LYS A 289 -21.33 -24.58 0.53
N ALA A 290 -21.26 -23.77 -0.54
CA ALA A 290 -21.56 -24.22 -1.91
C ALA A 290 -20.58 -25.30 -2.40
N VAL A 291 -19.29 -25.16 -2.08
CA VAL A 291 -18.26 -26.16 -2.40
C VAL A 291 -18.48 -27.46 -1.61
N GLN A 292 -18.88 -27.38 -0.33
CA GLN A 292 -19.21 -28.56 0.49
C GLN A 292 -20.50 -29.27 0.04
N GLU A 293 -21.51 -28.53 -0.43
CA GLU A 293 -22.73 -29.12 -1.00
C GLU A 293 -22.45 -29.80 -2.34
N CYS A 294 -21.61 -29.19 -3.21
CA CYS A 294 -21.18 -29.82 -4.46
C CYS A 294 -20.36 -31.10 -4.25
N ALA A 295 -19.54 -31.15 -3.22
CA ALA A 295 -18.76 -32.35 -2.87
C ALA A 295 -19.60 -33.51 -2.35
N LYS A 296 -20.81 -33.23 -1.83
CA LYS A 296 -21.74 -34.25 -1.34
C LYS A 296 -22.68 -34.82 -2.41
N ASN A 297 -22.91 -34.10 -3.50
CA ASN A 297 -23.81 -34.47 -4.59
C ASN A 297 -22.99 -34.79 -5.86
N ALA A 298 -22.78 -36.06 -6.13
CA ALA A 298 -21.91 -36.60 -7.19
C ALA A 298 -22.40 -36.40 -8.66
N GLU A 299 -23.32 -35.46 -8.93
CA GLU A 299 -23.76 -35.11 -10.28
C GLU A 299 -23.16 -33.82 -10.79
N GLY A 300 -22.09 -33.92 -11.59
CA GLY A 300 -21.20 -32.84 -12.02
C GLY A 300 -21.80 -31.74 -12.93
N GLU A 301 -23.00 -31.88 -13.46
CA GLU A 301 -23.61 -30.84 -14.33
C GLU A 301 -24.34 -29.74 -13.57
N ARG A 302 -24.91 -30.03 -12.41
CA ARG A 302 -25.59 -29.03 -11.57
C ARG A 302 -24.63 -28.06 -10.89
N CYS A 303 -23.39 -28.47 -10.65
CA CYS A 303 -22.37 -27.61 -10.03
C CYS A 303 -21.88 -26.49 -10.96
N LYS A 304 -21.84 -26.72 -12.27
CA LYS A 304 -21.42 -25.71 -13.25
C LYS A 304 -22.41 -24.55 -13.36
N SER A 305 -23.72 -24.82 -13.27
CA SER A 305 -24.74 -23.78 -13.36
C SER A 305 -24.91 -22.95 -12.08
N ALA A 306 -24.67 -23.54 -10.91
CA ALA A 306 -24.72 -22.83 -9.62
C ALA A 306 -23.52 -21.89 -9.43
N ASN A 307 -22.35 -22.28 -9.88
CA ASN A 307 -21.14 -21.46 -9.82
C ASN A 307 -21.21 -20.23 -10.75
N SER A 308 -21.82 -20.37 -11.93
CA SER A 308 -21.99 -19.28 -12.89
C SER A 308 -23.01 -18.20 -12.44
N ARG A 309 -24.00 -18.57 -11.63
CA ARG A 309 -25.01 -17.62 -11.13
C ARG A 309 -24.55 -16.88 -9.86
N LYS A 310 -23.72 -17.49 -9.00
CA LYS A 310 -23.23 -16.87 -7.77
C LYS A 310 -21.98 -16.01 -7.97
N SER A 311 -21.17 -16.28 -8.99
CA SER A 311 -20.02 -15.43 -9.33
C SER A 311 -20.41 -14.08 -9.96
N LYS A 312 -21.67 -13.92 -10.42
CA LYS A 312 -22.20 -12.66 -10.94
C LYS A 312 -22.81 -11.73 -9.87
N SER A 313 -22.98 -12.20 -8.63
CA SER A 313 -23.61 -11.46 -7.54
C SER A 313 -22.65 -11.11 -6.37
N CYS A 314 -21.41 -11.51 -6.46
CA CYS A 314 -20.27 -11.07 -5.67
C CYS A 314 -19.28 -10.36 -6.58
#